data_7dd7ac0bce953b96307f7609783d9bd3
#
_entry.id   7dd7ac0bce953b96307f7609783d9bd3
#
_cell.length_a   1.000
_cell.length_b   1.000
_cell.length_c   1.000
_cell.angle_alpha   90.00
_cell.angle_beta   90.00
_cell.angle_gamma   90.00
#
_symmetry.space_group_name_H-M   'P 1'
#
loop_
_entity.id
_entity.type
_entity.pdbx_description
1 polymer ?
#
loop_
_entity_poly.entity_id
_entity_poly.type
_entity_poly.pdbx_seq_one_letter_code
_entity_poly.pdbx_strand_id
1 'polypeptide(L)'
;MEQLFNSFDLAYKKPFGAVRAGQKIQFNLTIPYDYGFVQPHLVLTRDGEQPTLYPMTFTECFNRVNHFSLSVTLPDSGLYFYYFDLYSDFRKLFRGPLGQAVLSWDKGEPWQLTVYDADFSTPDSLKGGVIYQIFPDRFYEGKKNKPMPFSDRIYRENKHGEPYFWPNESGGYLNRDYFGGDFVGIAEKLPYLQKLGVSWIYLNPIFEAHSNHRYNTANYLKADPLLGTNEEFSLLCKRAKEYGIRIILDGVFSHTGSDSLYFNKEGRYGTGGAYRDESSPYRSWYDFSSNYACGYRSWWGFETLPEVNESDASYRNFICGKGGVIDTWLNLGASGFRLDVADELPDDFIEDIRTAVKAHGPECYLLGEVWEDATTKMAYNVRRTYLLGKGLDAVMNYPFRNATLDFIRGGNLQTIAETLLSICEHYPAPALHTLMNFMSTHDTERALTAIADESSNGRDRYWQSGRTLSPERYEYGVQMLKLAYAMTFTLPGVPSIYYGDEIAMQGYRDPFNRGYFDWDSTEERIRPVLAQLAQLRKECDAFYDGTFEILGAENDVLHYRRVGRTQTAEIILNRSEHLLSVEAFGKQAEVNPHGFTILVEDTPVSDASAEKPLQQ
;
A
#
# COMPACT_ATOMS: atom_id res chain seq x y z
N MET A 1 26.34 -0.48 -26.73
CA MET A 1 27.25 -1.13 -25.76
C MET A 1 26.65 -2.49 -25.46
N GLU A 2 27.41 -3.54 -25.45
CA GLU A 2 26.87 -4.86 -25.07
C GLU A 2 26.45 -4.83 -23.60
N GLN A 3 25.29 -5.42 -23.31
CA GLN A 3 24.74 -5.49 -21.95
C GLN A 3 25.59 -6.47 -21.14
N LEU A 4 26.21 -6.00 -20.05
CA LEU A 4 27.06 -6.83 -19.20
C LEU A 4 26.27 -7.66 -18.20
N PHE A 5 25.22 -7.04 -17.63
CA PHE A 5 24.28 -7.61 -16.69
C PHE A 5 23.03 -6.72 -16.61
N ASN A 6 21.89 -7.33 -16.35
CA ASN A 6 20.64 -6.62 -16.05
C ASN A 6 19.81 -7.45 -15.07
N SER A 7 19.51 -6.90 -13.89
CA SER A 7 18.75 -7.62 -12.86
C SER A 7 17.28 -7.85 -13.24
N PHE A 8 16.77 -7.10 -14.21
CA PHE A 8 15.39 -7.23 -14.70
C PHE A 8 15.25 -8.28 -15.83
N ASP A 9 16.36 -8.77 -16.37
CA ASP A 9 16.38 -9.76 -17.44
C ASP A 9 16.71 -11.16 -16.91
N LEU A 10 15.80 -12.12 -17.13
CA LEU A 10 15.94 -13.52 -16.70
C LEU A 10 17.14 -14.24 -17.33
N ALA A 11 17.70 -13.71 -18.42
CA ALA A 11 18.95 -14.23 -18.98
C ALA A 11 20.15 -14.00 -18.04
N TYR A 12 20.09 -12.95 -17.21
CA TYR A 12 21.17 -12.56 -16.30
C TYR A 12 20.89 -12.93 -14.85
N LYS A 13 19.64 -12.80 -14.36
CA LYS A 13 19.26 -13.15 -12.99
C LYS A 13 17.96 -13.95 -12.97
N LYS A 14 18.00 -15.17 -12.46
CA LYS A 14 16.83 -16.04 -12.33
C LYS A 14 16.76 -16.65 -10.93
N PRO A 15 15.60 -16.54 -10.23
CA PRO A 15 14.38 -15.86 -10.67
C PRO A 15 14.52 -14.33 -10.69
N PHE A 16 13.56 -13.66 -11.32
CA PHE A 16 13.38 -12.22 -11.18
C PHE A 16 12.97 -11.87 -9.74
N GLY A 17 13.40 -10.70 -9.27
CA GLY A 17 12.92 -10.09 -8.04
C GLY A 17 13.42 -10.76 -6.76
N ALA A 18 12.64 -10.59 -5.68
CA ALA A 18 12.88 -11.18 -4.38
C ALA A 18 12.77 -12.71 -4.43
N VAL A 19 13.50 -13.39 -3.55
CA VAL A 19 13.61 -14.86 -3.55
C VAL A 19 13.24 -15.44 -2.19
N ARG A 20 12.79 -16.68 -2.17
CA ARG A 20 12.56 -17.43 -0.93
C ARG A 20 13.88 -17.86 -0.31
N ALA A 21 13.97 -17.88 1.02
CA ALA A 21 15.07 -18.51 1.72
C ALA A 21 15.22 -19.97 1.26
N GLY A 22 16.45 -20.39 0.98
CA GLY A 22 16.75 -21.72 0.43
C GLY A 22 16.51 -21.87 -1.08
N GLN A 23 15.99 -20.86 -1.78
CA GLN A 23 15.81 -20.93 -3.23
C GLN A 23 17.14 -20.71 -3.96
N LYS A 24 17.36 -21.50 -5.03
CA LYS A 24 18.53 -21.35 -5.90
C LYS A 24 18.38 -20.09 -6.76
N ILE A 25 19.42 -19.26 -6.80
CA ILE A 25 19.52 -18.05 -7.62
C ILE A 25 20.62 -18.26 -8.64
N GLN A 26 20.33 -18.04 -9.91
CA GLN A 26 21.28 -18.08 -10.99
C GLN A 26 21.67 -16.65 -11.40
N PHE A 27 22.97 -16.36 -11.40
CA PHE A 27 23.53 -15.14 -11.96
C PHE A 27 24.36 -15.49 -13.19
N ASN A 28 24.17 -14.75 -14.27
CA ASN A 28 24.98 -14.82 -15.49
C ASN A 28 25.57 -13.45 -15.79
N LEU A 29 26.78 -13.42 -16.30
CA LEU A 29 27.50 -12.20 -16.63
C LEU A 29 28.13 -12.34 -18.00
N THR A 30 28.06 -11.31 -18.81
CA THR A 30 28.69 -11.24 -20.13
C THR A 30 29.74 -10.14 -20.14
N ILE A 31 30.99 -10.49 -20.48
CA ILE A 31 32.11 -9.55 -20.48
C ILE A 31 32.78 -9.57 -21.87
N PRO A 32 32.87 -8.44 -22.59
CA PRO A 32 33.57 -8.37 -23.87
C PRO A 32 35.01 -8.85 -23.75
N TYR A 33 35.47 -9.59 -24.74
CA TYR A 33 36.83 -10.14 -24.79
C TYR A 33 37.91 -9.04 -24.64
N ASP A 34 37.59 -7.84 -25.14
CA ASP A 34 38.50 -6.68 -25.09
C ASP A 34 38.74 -6.15 -23.68
N TYR A 35 38.00 -6.62 -22.68
CA TYR A 35 38.26 -6.32 -21.27
C TYR A 35 39.52 -7.01 -20.75
N GLY A 36 40.13 -7.91 -21.55
CA GLY A 36 41.29 -8.68 -21.17
C GLY A 36 40.97 -9.80 -20.17
N PHE A 37 41.95 -10.18 -19.37
CA PHE A 37 41.74 -11.20 -18.34
C PHE A 37 40.88 -10.67 -17.21
N VAL A 38 39.77 -11.34 -16.92
CA VAL A 38 38.84 -11.03 -15.82
C VAL A 38 38.55 -12.32 -15.04
N GLN A 39 38.35 -12.16 -13.76
CA GLN A 39 37.94 -13.24 -12.83
C GLN A 39 36.76 -12.73 -11.99
N PRO A 40 35.54 -12.67 -12.55
CA PRO A 40 34.43 -12.04 -11.89
C PRO A 40 34.04 -12.77 -10.59
N HIS A 41 33.74 -11.99 -9.55
CA HIS A 41 33.13 -12.45 -8.31
C HIS A 41 31.84 -11.69 -8.06
N LEU A 42 30.80 -12.39 -7.66
CA LEU A 42 29.66 -11.77 -7.01
C LEU A 42 30.06 -11.43 -5.58
N VAL A 43 29.99 -10.15 -5.24
CA VAL A 43 30.17 -9.65 -3.86
C VAL A 43 28.79 -9.45 -3.28
N LEU A 44 28.44 -10.25 -2.29
CA LEU A 44 27.11 -10.25 -1.66
C LEU A 44 27.24 -9.87 -0.19
N THR A 45 26.46 -8.89 0.25
CA THR A 45 26.47 -8.39 1.62
C THR A 45 25.06 -8.45 2.20
N ARG A 46 24.87 -9.17 3.31
CA ARG A 46 23.65 -9.02 4.10
C ARG A 46 23.70 -7.70 4.86
N ASP A 47 22.59 -6.98 4.93
CA ASP A 47 22.53 -5.67 5.59
C ASP A 47 23.06 -5.77 7.03
N GLY A 48 24.04 -4.91 7.36
CA GLY A 48 24.73 -4.93 8.65
C GLY A 48 25.86 -5.95 8.81
N GLU A 49 26.15 -6.80 7.80
CA GLU A 49 27.18 -7.85 7.85
C GLU A 49 28.38 -7.55 6.93
N GLN A 50 29.41 -8.39 7.00
CA GLN A 50 30.56 -8.29 6.11
C GLN A 50 30.25 -8.95 4.74
N PRO A 51 30.84 -8.45 3.66
CA PRO A 51 30.63 -9.02 2.33
C PRO A 51 31.20 -10.43 2.20
N THR A 52 30.49 -11.28 1.48
CA THR A 52 30.93 -12.62 1.06
C THR A 52 31.18 -12.61 -0.45
N LEU A 53 32.31 -13.22 -0.86
CA LEU A 53 32.72 -13.29 -2.26
C LEU A 53 32.45 -14.67 -2.82
N TYR A 54 31.77 -14.70 -3.97
CA TYR A 54 31.46 -15.93 -4.72
C TYR A 54 32.09 -15.85 -6.10
N PRO A 55 33.12 -16.70 -6.41
CA PRO A 55 33.75 -16.71 -7.72
C PRO A 55 32.76 -17.22 -8.77
N MET A 56 32.70 -16.53 -9.94
CA MET A 56 31.90 -16.96 -11.08
C MET A 56 32.70 -17.91 -11.96
N THR A 57 32.03 -18.90 -12.52
CA THR A 57 32.64 -19.89 -13.41
C THR A 57 32.54 -19.41 -14.85
N PHE A 58 33.66 -19.37 -15.58
CA PHE A 58 33.68 -19.19 -17.03
C PHE A 58 32.96 -20.37 -17.71
N THR A 59 32.04 -20.10 -18.60
CA THR A 59 31.28 -21.12 -19.31
C THR A 59 31.72 -21.26 -20.76
N GLU A 60 31.81 -20.14 -21.46
CA GLU A 60 32.23 -20.12 -22.88
C GLU A 60 32.65 -18.71 -23.33
N CYS A 61 33.34 -18.66 -24.47
CA CYS A 61 33.54 -17.43 -25.24
C CYS A 61 32.86 -17.55 -26.60
N PHE A 62 31.83 -16.74 -26.81
CA PHE A 62 31.07 -16.73 -28.06
C PHE A 62 31.02 -15.31 -28.64
N ASN A 63 31.25 -15.15 -29.94
CA ASN A 63 31.25 -13.84 -30.61
C ASN A 63 32.12 -12.77 -29.92
N ARG A 64 33.28 -13.12 -29.37
CA ARG A 64 34.16 -12.24 -28.59
C ARG A 64 33.53 -11.72 -27.26
N VAL A 65 32.61 -12.47 -26.69
CA VAL A 65 32.02 -12.22 -25.38
C VAL A 65 32.28 -13.42 -24.49
N ASN A 66 32.88 -13.18 -23.35
CA ASN A 66 33.08 -14.18 -22.29
C ASN A 66 31.82 -14.28 -21.44
N HIS A 67 31.31 -15.49 -21.26
CA HIS A 67 30.16 -15.79 -20.43
C HIS A 67 30.59 -16.41 -19.10
N PHE A 68 30.04 -15.91 -18.02
CA PHE A 68 30.28 -16.40 -16.67
C PHE A 68 28.94 -16.71 -15.98
N SER A 69 28.96 -17.69 -15.10
CA SER A 69 27.76 -18.18 -14.43
C SER A 69 28.04 -18.54 -12.99
N LEU A 70 27.06 -18.32 -12.12
CA LEU A 70 27.11 -18.64 -10.70
C LEU A 70 25.73 -19.02 -10.19
N SER A 71 25.66 -20.07 -9.38
CA SER A 71 24.45 -20.40 -8.61
C SER A 71 24.72 -20.20 -7.13
N VAL A 72 23.82 -19.46 -6.45
CA VAL A 72 23.88 -19.21 -5.01
C VAL A 72 22.56 -19.64 -4.36
N THR A 73 22.63 -20.12 -3.13
CA THR A 73 21.48 -20.41 -2.29
C THR A 73 21.69 -19.71 -0.95
N LEU A 74 20.72 -18.89 -0.54
CA LEU A 74 20.76 -18.14 0.72
C LEU A 74 19.75 -18.74 1.69
N PRO A 75 20.21 -19.31 2.82
CA PRO A 75 19.32 -20.02 3.74
C PRO A 75 18.49 -19.07 4.62
N ASP A 76 18.99 -17.86 4.87
CA ASP A 76 18.42 -16.92 5.83
C ASP A 76 17.68 -15.78 5.14
N SER A 77 16.46 -15.47 5.62
CA SER A 77 15.71 -14.28 5.20
C SER A 77 16.44 -13.01 5.65
N GLY A 78 16.33 -11.96 4.84
CA GLY A 78 16.98 -10.67 5.10
C GLY A 78 17.08 -9.81 3.85
N LEU A 79 17.59 -8.61 4.06
CA LEU A 79 17.94 -7.69 2.98
C LEU A 79 19.41 -7.90 2.63
N TYR A 80 19.69 -8.09 1.36
CA TYR A 80 21.02 -8.26 0.81
C TYR A 80 21.28 -7.23 -0.26
N PHE A 81 22.56 -6.88 -0.45
CA PHE A 81 23.06 -6.03 -1.52
C PHE A 81 24.19 -6.74 -2.27
N TYR A 82 24.24 -6.58 -3.58
CA TYR A 82 25.30 -7.22 -4.36
C TYR A 82 25.82 -6.32 -5.48
N TYR A 83 27.06 -6.59 -5.88
CA TYR A 83 27.73 -6.05 -7.05
C TYR A 83 28.71 -7.09 -7.60
N PHE A 84 29.30 -6.84 -8.78
CA PHE A 84 30.32 -7.73 -9.31
C PHE A 84 31.68 -7.04 -9.28
N ASP A 85 32.70 -7.74 -8.77
CA ASP A 85 34.10 -7.35 -8.82
C ASP A 85 34.76 -8.17 -9.92
N LEU A 86 35.32 -7.52 -10.95
CA LEU A 86 35.94 -8.21 -12.08
C LEU A 86 37.37 -8.70 -11.77
N TYR A 87 37.91 -8.31 -10.62
CA TYR A 87 39.31 -8.60 -10.21
C TYR A 87 40.31 -8.28 -11.32
N SER A 88 40.07 -7.23 -12.08
CA SER A 88 40.92 -6.72 -13.14
C SER A 88 40.89 -5.18 -13.10
N ASP A 89 42.04 -4.55 -12.86
CA ASP A 89 42.23 -3.11 -12.85
C ASP A 89 41.24 -2.34 -11.97
N PHE A 90 40.84 -2.92 -10.82
CA PHE A 90 39.84 -2.39 -9.90
C PHE A 90 38.43 -2.17 -10.51
N ARG A 91 38.14 -2.75 -11.66
CA ARG A 91 36.85 -2.63 -12.32
C ARG A 91 35.76 -3.41 -11.59
N LYS A 92 34.63 -2.74 -11.36
CA LYS A 92 33.44 -3.30 -10.72
C LYS A 92 32.21 -2.95 -11.53
N LEU A 93 31.16 -3.76 -11.43
CA LEU A 93 29.87 -3.50 -12.01
C LEU A 93 28.87 -3.21 -10.89
N PHE A 94 28.23 -2.06 -11.00
CA PHE A 94 27.20 -1.61 -10.07
C PHE A 94 25.87 -1.39 -10.82
N ARG A 95 24.80 -1.22 -10.05
CA ARG A 95 23.48 -0.93 -10.58
C ARG A 95 23.44 0.44 -11.26
N GLY A 96 22.99 0.47 -12.47
CA GLY A 96 22.63 1.65 -13.23
C GLY A 96 21.12 1.70 -13.49
N PRO A 97 20.66 2.65 -14.32
CA PRO A 97 19.26 2.78 -14.68
C PRO A 97 18.67 1.49 -15.26
N LEU A 98 17.41 1.22 -14.94
CA LEU A 98 16.66 0.04 -15.40
C LEU A 98 17.39 -1.29 -15.13
N GLY A 99 18.04 -1.39 -13.97
CA GLY A 99 18.70 -2.61 -13.53
C GLY A 99 19.98 -3.00 -14.29
N GLN A 100 20.41 -2.21 -15.26
CA GLN A 100 21.59 -2.47 -16.08
C GLN A 100 22.90 -2.28 -15.29
N ALA A 101 23.93 -3.00 -15.67
CA ALA A 101 25.24 -2.82 -15.11
C ALA A 101 25.95 -1.56 -15.64
N VAL A 102 26.54 -0.81 -14.73
CA VAL A 102 27.46 0.32 -15.03
C VAL A 102 28.86 -0.05 -14.53
N LEU A 103 29.86 0.16 -15.38
CA LEU A 103 31.24 -0.02 -15.00
C LEU A 103 31.73 1.14 -14.12
N SER A 104 32.40 0.79 -13.02
CA SER A 104 33.00 1.76 -12.10
C SER A 104 34.37 1.26 -11.63
N TRP A 105 35.28 2.18 -11.29
CA TRP A 105 36.60 1.90 -10.73
C TRP A 105 36.68 2.18 -9.21
N ASP A 106 35.60 2.72 -8.63
CA ASP A 106 35.55 3.06 -7.20
C ASP A 106 34.28 2.54 -6.54
N LYS A 107 33.25 3.36 -6.50
CA LYS A 107 31.97 3.09 -5.84
C LYS A 107 30.80 3.22 -6.81
N GLY A 108 29.71 2.58 -6.48
CA GLY A 108 28.43 2.68 -7.18
C GLY A 108 27.32 2.16 -6.30
N GLU A 109 26.11 2.24 -6.82
CA GLU A 109 24.93 1.70 -6.15
C GLU A 109 24.88 0.18 -6.34
N PRO A 110 24.84 -0.63 -5.27
CA PRO A 110 24.67 -2.07 -5.40
C PRO A 110 23.22 -2.41 -5.80
N TRP A 111 23.02 -3.58 -6.41
CA TRP A 111 21.67 -4.14 -6.55
C TRP A 111 21.16 -4.62 -5.22
N GLN A 112 19.87 -4.47 -4.98
CA GLN A 112 19.17 -5.05 -3.85
C GLN A 112 18.72 -6.48 -4.17
N LEU A 113 18.73 -7.34 -3.15
CA LEU A 113 18.16 -8.68 -3.17
C LEU A 113 17.43 -8.93 -1.85
N THR A 114 16.13 -8.99 -1.89
CA THR A 114 15.31 -9.36 -0.74
C THR A 114 15.15 -10.88 -0.69
N VAL A 115 15.54 -11.48 0.42
CA VAL A 115 15.31 -12.90 0.72
C VAL A 115 14.26 -12.99 1.80
N TYR A 116 13.14 -13.66 1.53
CA TYR A 116 12.01 -13.76 2.45
C TYR A 116 11.79 -15.20 2.93
N ASP A 117 11.09 -15.36 4.06
CA ASP A 117 10.83 -16.67 4.66
C ASP A 117 10.11 -17.59 3.66
N ALA A 118 10.55 -18.86 3.59
CA ALA A 118 10.04 -19.82 2.61
C ALA A 118 8.52 -20.04 2.73
N ASP A 119 7.98 -19.94 3.95
CA ASP A 119 6.56 -20.15 4.26
C ASP A 119 5.72 -18.86 4.21
N PHE A 120 6.33 -17.73 3.81
CA PHE A 120 5.61 -16.48 3.72
C PHE A 120 4.46 -16.57 2.71
N SER A 121 3.26 -16.34 3.20
CA SER A 121 2.03 -16.32 2.41
C SER A 121 1.14 -15.16 2.82
N THR A 122 0.29 -14.73 1.91
CA THR A 122 -0.69 -13.65 2.08
C THR A 122 -2.07 -14.15 1.65
N PRO A 123 -3.18 -13.49 2.07
CA PRO A 123 -4.52 -13.95 1.74
C PRO A 123 -4.76 -14.04 0.22
N ASP A 124 -5.14 -15.23 -0.24
CA ASP A 124 -5.43 -15.45 -1.67
C ASP A 124 -6.69 -14.72 -2.12
N SER A 125 -7.67 -14.55 -1.24
CA SER A 125 -8.93 -13.86 -1.53
C SER A 125 -8.78 -12.35 -1.83
N LEU A 126 -7.60 -11.76 -1.59
CA LEU A 126 -7.29 -10.39 -2.00
C LEU A 126 -6.90 -10.29 -3.48
N LYS A 127 -6.15 -11.30 -3.96
CA LYS A 127 -5.60 -11.29 -5.30
C LYS A 127 -6.71 -11.27 -6.35
N GLY A 128 -6.57 -10.43 -7.37
CA GLY A 128 -7.62 -10.21 -8.37
C GLY A 128 -8.84 -9.41 -7.87
N GLY A 129 -8.88 -9.06 -6.57
CA GLY A 129 -9.94 -8.28 -5.96
C GLY A 129 -9.78 -6.76 -6.08
N VAL A 130 -10.70 -6.05 -5.43
CA VAL A 130 -10.73 -4.58 -5.31
C VAL A 130 -11.05 -4.21 -3.87
N ILE A 131 -10.26 -3.32 -3.29
CA ILE A 131 -10.52 -2.71 -1.98
C ILE A 131 -11.33 -1.43 -2.18
N TYR A 132 -12.22 -1.14 -1.24
CA TYR A 132 -12.93 0.15 -1.18
C TYR A 132 -12.75 0.76 0.20
N GLN A 133 -12.09 1.92 0.27
CA GLN A 133 -11.84 2.60 1.54
C GLN A 133 -13.02 3.51 1.88
N ILE A 134 -13.55 3.36 3.09
CA ILE A 134 -14.67 4.14 3.61
C ILE A 134 -14.22 4.94 4.83
N PHE A 135 -14.50 6.25 4.83
CA PHE A 135 -14.53 7.07 6.04
C PHE A 135 -15.95 7.01 6.61
N PRO A 136 -16.21 6.21 7.68
CA PRO A 136 -17.56 5.78 8.02
C PRO A 136 -18.57 6.91 8.25
N ASP A 137 -18.17 7.96 8.97
CA ASP A 137 -19.01 9.13 9.25
C ASP A 137 -19.48 9.87 7.98
N ARG A 138 -18.74 9.74 6.88
CA ARG A 138 -18.90 10.51 5.65
C ARG A 138 -19.50 9.72 4.50
N PHE A 139 -19.91 8.46 4.72
CA PHE A 139 -20.37 7.60 3.64
C PHE A 139 -21.88 7.60 3.44
N TYR A 140 -22.65 7.04 4.37
CA TYR A 140 -24.11 7.03 4.30
C TYR A 140 -24.74 6.90 5.69
N GLU A 141 -25.73 7.75 5.97
CA GLU A 141 -26.50 7.73 7.20
C GLU A 141 -27.69 6.78 7.09
N GLY A 142 -27.60 5.61 7.72
CA GLY A 142 -28.69 4.64 7.79
C GLY A 142 -29.69 4.90 8.92
N LYS A 143 -29.18 5.37 10.06
CA LYS A 143 -30.00 5.70 11.26
C LYS A 143 -30.13 7.19 11.44
N LYS A 144 -31.36 7.69 11.47
CA LYS A 144 -31.66 9.09 11.83
C LYS A 144 -31.81 9.25 13.35
N ASN A 145 -31.64 10.48 13.82
CA ASN A 145 -31.86 10.87 15.24
C ASN A 145 -30.99 10.09 16.23
N LYS A 146 -29.71 9.91 15.93
CA LYS A 146 -28.76 9.28 16.85
C LYS A 146 -28.55 10.14 18.10
N PRO A 147 -28.47 9.54 19.29
CA PRO A 147 -28.09 10.28 20.47
C PRO A 147 -26.64 10.78 20.33
N MET A 148 -26.43 12.06 20.62
CA MET A 148 -25.08 12.63 20.72
C MET A 148 -24.53 12.28 22.11
N PRO A 149 -23.49 11.41 22.19
CA PRO A 149 -22.98 10.96 23.48
C PRO A 149 -22.24 12.06 24.27
N PHE A 150 -21.83 13.12 23.57
CA PHE A 150 -21.14 14.28 24.15
C PHE A 150 -21.72 15.57 23.60
N SER A 151 -21.92 16.56 24.46
CA SER A 151 -22.54 17.85 24.11
C SER A 151 -21.67 18.73 23.21
N ASP A 152 -20.40 18.39 23.07
CA ASP A 152 -19.42 19.13 22.27
C ASP A 152 -19.27 18.61 20.83
N ARG A 153 -20.02 17.58 20.44
CA ARG A 153 -20.10 17.09 19.05
C ARG A 153 -21.14 17.87 18.26
N ILE A 154 -20.81 18.22 17.02
CA ILE A 154 -21.63 19.02 16.11
C ILE A 154 -22.15 18.13 14.99
N TYR A 155 -23.46 17.88 14.98
CA TYR A 155 -24.08 17.16 13.88
C TYR A 155 -24.35 18.09 12.70
N ARG A 156 -23.95 17.66 11.49
CA ARG A 156 -24.12 18.42 10.26
C ARG A 156 -25.37 17.96 9.52
N GLU A 157 -26.40 18.80 9.53
CA GLU A 157 -27.64 18.55 8.77
C GLU A 157 -27.41 18.72 7.27
N ASN A 158 -26.65 19.75 6.87
CA ASN A 158 -26.26 19.94 5.48
C ASN A 158 -25.14 18.97 5.09
N LYS A 159 -25.49 17.89 4.39
CA LYS A 159 -24.57 16.86 3.91
C LYS A 159 -23.63 17.34 2.80
N HIS A 160 -24.02 18.36 2.03
CA HIS A 160 -23.19 18.96 0.97
C HIS A 160 -22.29 20.10 1.47
N GLY A 161 -22.33 20.42 2.77
CA GLY A 161 -21.47 21.44 3.36
C GLY A 161 -20.03 20.94 3.52
N GLU A 162 -19.08 21.86 3.38
CA GLU A 162 -17.68 21.55 3.70
C GLU A 162 -17.52 21.06 5.14
N PRO A 163 -16.58 20.12 5.39
CA PRO A 163 -16.14 19.81 6.74
C PRO A 163 -15.63 21.06 7.48
N TYR A 164 -15.82 21.10 8.80
CA TYR A 164 -15.39 22.21 9.61
C TYR A 164 -13.85 22.30 9.62
N PHE A 165 -13.32 23.47 9.27
CA PHE A 165 -11.87 23.68 9.10
C PHE A 165 -11.30 24.86 9.89
N TRP A 166 -12.12 25.54 10.67
CA TRP A 166 -11.70 26.69 11.48
C TRP A 166 -10.96 26.22 12.73
N PRO A 167 -9.82 26.87 13.08
CA PRO A 167 -9.18 26.60 14.36
C PRO A 167 -10.02 27.14 15.53
N ASN A 168 -9.84 26.54 16.70
CA ASN A 168 -10.36 27.08 17.94
C ASN A 168 -9.52 28.30 18.42
N GLU A 169 -9.87 28.89 19.58
CA GLU A 169 -9.16 30.04 20.16
C GLU A 169 -7.67 29.80 20.43
N SER A 170 -7.28 28.53 20.67
CA SER A 170 -5.88 28.12 20.86
C SER A 170 -5.14 27.75 19.56
N GLY A 171 -5.79 27.88 18.39
CA GLY A 171 -5.24 27.54 17.08
C GLY A 171 -5.33 26.05 16.74
N GLY A 172 -5.90 25.21 17.60
CA GLY A 172 -6.09 23.78 17.37
C GLY A 172 -7.36 23.47 16.58
N TYR A 173 -7.39 22.31 15.90
CA TYR A 173 -8.54 21.81 15.18
C TYR A 173 -9.21 20.70 15.98
N LEU A 174 -10.51 20.84 16.23
CA LEU A 174 -11.23 19.94 17.14
C LEU A 174 -11.83 18.70 16.48
N ASN A 175 -11.98 18.72 15.15
CA ASN A 175 -12.51 17.59 14.36
C ASN A 175 -13.79 16.98 14.96
N ARG A 176 -14.75 17.83 15.35
CA ARG A 176 -15.98 17.46 16.09
C ARG A 176 -17.25 17.57 15.27
N ASP A 177 -17.16 17.82 13.98
CA ASP A 177 -18.29 17.85 13.06
C ASP A 177 -18.56 16.45 12.51
N TYR A 178 -19.82 16.01 12.58
CA TYR A 178 -20.25 14.68 12.19
C TYR A 178 -21.35 14.77 11.16
N PHE A 179 -21.25 13.97 10.09
CA PHE A 179 -22.25 13.87 9.02
C PHE A 179 -23.17 12.67 9.20
N GLY A 180 -22.91 11.82 10.15
CA GLY A 180 -23.83 10.79 10.59
C GLY A 180 -23.80 9.48 9.83
N GLY A 181 -22.81 9.23 8.97
CA GLY A 181 -22.62 7.91 8.39
C GLY A 181 -22.44 6.83 9.47
N ASP A 182 -22.90 5.60 9.22
CA ASP A 182 -22.96 4.53 10.22
C ASP A 182 -22.90 3.11 9.61
N PHE A 183 -22.83 2.09 10.46
CA PHE A 183 -22.77 0.68 10.04
C PHE A 183 -24.02 0.23 9.28
N VAL A 184 -25.20 0.72 9.65
CA VAL A 184 -26.44 0.41 8.96
C VAL A 184 -26.42 1.01 7.56
N GLY A 185 -25.96 2.25 7.44
CA GLY A 185 -25.81 2.92 6.15
C GLY A 185 -24.80 2.22 5.25
N ILE A 186 -23.66 1.78 5.77
CA ILE A 186 -22.70 0.98 4.99
C ILE A 186 -23.36 -0.32 4.52
N ALA A 187 -24.11 -0.99 5.41
CA ALA A 187 -24.81 -2.23 5.06
C ALA A 187 -25.87 -2.05 3.97
N GLU A 188 -26.56 -0.92 3.94
CA GLU A 188 -27.52 -0.57 2.89
C GLU A 188 -26.86 -0.35 1.52
N LYS A 189 -25.60 0.05 1.51
CA LYS A 189 -24.84 0.31 0.28
C LYS A 189 -24.00 -0.88 -0.22
N LEU A 190 -24.04 -2.02 0.44
CA LEU A 190 -23.33 -3.24 -0.02
C LEU A 190 -23.72 -3.67 -1.45
N PRO A 191 -25.01 -3.62 -1.88
CA PRO A 191 -25.35 -3.90 -3.28
C PRO A 191 -24.70 -2.96 -4.29
N TYR A 192 -24.51 -1.68 -3.94
CA TYR A 192 -23.80 -0.70 -4.75
C TYR A 192 -22.32 -1.08 -4.88
N LEU A 193 -21.66 -1.41 -3.76
CA LEU A 193 -20.25 -1.79 -3.73
C LEU A 193 -20.00 -3.11 -4.48
N GLN A 194 -20.92 -4.09 -4.36
CA GLN A 194 -20.84 -5.34 -5.12
C GLN A 194 -20.92 -5.09 -6.63
N LYS A 195 -21.81 -4.21 -7.10
CA LYS A 195 -21.92 -3.84 -8.51
C LYS A 195 -20.67 -3.13 -9.03
N LEU A 196 -19.98 -2.39 -8.17
CA LEU A 196 -18.68 -1.76 -8.49
C LEU A 196 -17.54 -2.79 -8.57
N GLY A 197 -17.77 -4.03 -8.13
CA GLY A 197 -16.78 -5.10 -8.13
C GLY A 197 -15.93 -5.19 -6.87
N VAL A 198 -16.29 -4.46 -5.82
CA VAL A 198 -15.59 -4.47 -4.52
C VAL A 198 -15.66 -5.85 -3.89
N SER A 199 -14.52 -6.34 -3.40
CA SER A 199 -14.39 -7.60 -2.65
C SER A 199 -13.89 -7.39 -1.22
N TRP A 200 -13.28 -6.23 -0.93
CA TRP A 200 -12.81 -5.87 0.39
C TRP A 200 -13.16 -4.42 0.72
N ILE A 201 -13.54 -4.16 1.95
CA ILE A 201 -13.73 -2.82 2.50
C ILE A 201 -12.63 -2.56 3.53
N TYR A 202 -11.96 -1.43 3.41
CA TYR A 202 -11.13 -0.87 4.46
C TYR A 202 -11.90 0.26 5.15
N LEU A 203 -12.20 0.10 6.44
CA LEU A 203 -12.83 1.11 7.27
C LEU A 203 -11.78 1.94 8.00
N ASN A 204 -11.77 3.26 7.82
CA ASN A 204 -11.09 4.16 8.73
C ASN A 204 -11.60 3.95 10.16
N PRO A 205 -10.91 4.43 11.22
CA PRO A 205 -11.14 4.01 12.59
C PRO A 205 -12.60 4.02 13.02
N ILE A 206 -13.03 2.93 13.66
CA ILE A 206 -14.41 2.72 14.11
C ILE A 206 -14.55 2.68 15.64
N PHE A 207 -13.45 2.63 16.38
CA PHE A 207 -13.48 2.53 17.82
C PHE A 207 -13.97 3.82 18.47
N GLU A 208 -14.56 3.72 19.66
CA GLU A 208 -15.02 4.90 20.40
C GLU A 208 -13.90 5.93 20.51
N ALA A 209 -14.20 7.17 20.12
CA ALA A 209 -13.28 8.30 20.14
C ALA A 209 -14.05 9.62 20.19
N HIS A 210 -13.37 10.74 20.47
CA HIS A 210 -14.01 12.05 20.57
C HIS A 210 -13.89 12.90 19.31
N SER A 211 -13.08 12.49 18.34
CA SER A 211 -12.98 13.13 17.01
C SER A 211 -13.74 12.37 15.94
N ASN A 212 -14.07 13.06 14.85
CA ASN A 212 -14.76 12.46 13.70
C ASN A 212 -13.89 11.45 12.94
N HIS A 213 -12.56 11.61 12.98
CA HIS A 213 -11.59 10.69 12.35
C HIS A 213 -11.27 9.46 13.22
N ARG A 214 -11.46 9.52 14.52
CA ARG A 214 -11.31 8.44 15.52
C ARG A 214 -9.89 7.89 15.67
N TYR A 215 -8.85 8.58 15.15
CA TYR A 215 -7.46 8.20 15.40
C TYR A 215 -7.03 8.43 16.86
N ASN A 216 -7.71 9.28 17.62
CA ASN A 216 -7.56 9.44 19.05
C ASN A 216 -8.45 8.42 19.80
N THR A 217 -8.16 7.14 19.66
CA THR A 217 -8.97 6.05 20.24
C THR A 217 -9.20 6.26 21.74
N ALA A 218 -10.46 6.21 22.15
CA ALA A 218 -10.87 6.33 23.54
C ALA A 218 -11.19 4.98 24.20
N ASN A 219 -11.74 4.03 23.45
CA ASN A 219 -11.98 2.66 23.92
C ASN A 219 -11.88 1.67 22.76
N TYR A 220 -10.82 0.86 22.76
CA TYR A 220 -10.54 -0.13 21.71
C TYR A 220 -11.57 -1.27 21.62
N LEU A 221 -12.27 -1.58 22.72
CA LEU A 221 -13.20 -2.72 22.77
C LEU A 221 -14.64 -2.34 22.41
N LYS A 222 -14.88 -1.07 22.06
CA LYS A 222 -16.20 -0.55 21.79
C LYS A 222 -16.24 0.24 20.49
N ALA A 223 -17.25 -0.03 19.66
CA ALA A 223 -17.54 0.81 18.51
C ALA A 223 -17.96 2.22 18.96
N ASP A 224 -17.61 3.22 18.15
CA ASP A 224 -18.09 4.59 18.39
C ASP A 224 -19.62 4.61 18.29
N PRO A 225 -20.32 5.15 19.31
CA PRO A 225 -21.79 5.11 19.36
C PRO A 225 -22.47 5.87 18.22
N LEU A 226 -21.79 6.79 17.54
CA LEU A 226 -22.33 7.44 16.33
C LEU A 226 -22.27 6.53 15.11
N LEU A 227 -21.40 5.53 15.10
CA LEU A 227 -21.36 4.51 14.05
C LEU A 227 -22.29 3.35 14.32
N GLY A 228 -22.47 3.02 15.60
CA GLY A 228 -23.32 1.91 16.02
C GLY A 228 -22.77 1.15 17.22
N THR A 229 -23.24 -0.07 17.42
CA THR A 229 -22.78 -0.99 18.46
C THR A 229 -21.88 -2.08 17.89
N ASN A 230 -21.20 -2.85 18.76
CA ASN A 230 -20.41 -4.00 18.37
C ASN A 230 -21.27 -5.06 17.63
N GLU A 231 -22.51 -5.24 18.06
CA GLU A 231 -23.47 -6.17 17.42
C GLU A 231 -23.85 -5.68 16.02
N GLU A 232 -24.02 -4.38 15.82
CA GLU A 232 -24.32 -3.80 14.52
C GLU A 232 -23.11 -3.91 13.57
N PHE A 233 -21.89 -3.75 14.10
CA PHE A 233 -20.69 -4.04 13.33
C PHE A 233 -20.62 -5.53 12.93
N SER A 234 -20.91 -6.45 13.84
CA SER A 234 -20.94 -7.88 13.53
C SER A 234 -22.00 -8.20 12.47
N LEU A 235 -23.18 -7.55 12.55
CA LEU A 235 -24.22 -7.70 11.52
C LEU A 235 -23.76 -7.14 10.16
N LEU A 236 -23.06 -6.01 10.14
CA LEU A 236 -22.45 -5.47 8.92
C LEU A 236 -21.49 -6.48 8.29
N CYS A 237 -20.57 -7.06 9.08
CA CYS A 237 -19.62 -8.06 8.60
C CYS A 237 -20.33 -9.30 8.03
N LYS A 238 -21.37 -9.80 8.72
CA LYS A 238 -22.17 -10.92 8.24
C LYS A 238 -22.83 -10.60 6.90
N ARG A 239 -23.47 -9.44 6.78
CA ARG A 239 -24.11 -9.00 5.53
C ARG A 239 -23.09 -8.79 4.42
N ALA A 240 -21.95 -8.15 4.70
CA ALA A 240 -20.88 -7.96 3.72
C ALA A 240 -20.43 -9.31 3.12
N LYS A 241 -20.29 -10.34 3.97
CA LYS A 241 -19.92 -11.70 3.53
C LYS A 241 -20.96 -12.30 2.58
N GLU A 242 -22.25 -12.01 2.74
CA GLU A 242 -23.33 -12.44 1.83
C GLU A 242 -23.18 -11.83 0.42
N TYR A 243 -22.55 -10.65 0.33
CA TYR A 243 -22.18 -9.99 -0.93
C TYR A 243 -20.77 -10.34 -1.44
N GLY A 244 -20.09 -11.28 -0.79
CA GLY A 244 -18.70 -11.65 -1.13
C GLY A 244 -17.67 -10.60 -0.73
N ILE A 245 -18.00 -9.72 0.23
CA ILE A 245 -17.16 -8.61 0.68
C ILE A 245 -16.61 -8.90 2.08
N ARG A 246 -15.31 -8.69 2.28
CA ARG A 246 -14.62 -8.76 3.57
C ARG A 246 -14.33 -7.37 4.10
N ILE A 247 -14.13 -7.23 5.40
CA ILE A 247 -13.90 -5.92 6.04
C ILE A 247 -12.62 -5.97 6.87
N ILE A 248 -11.70 -5.03 6.63
CA ILE A 248 -10.55 -4.77 7.51
C ILE A 248 -10.75 -3.45 8.26
N LEU A 249 -10.17 -3.39 9.46
CA LEU A 249 -10.24 -2.26 10.37
C LEU A 249 -8.92 -1.49 10.42
N ASP A 250 -9.01 -0.24 10.82
CA ASP A 250 -7.83 0.57 11.13
C ASP A 250 -7.36 0.29 12.57
N GLY A 251 -6.13 -0.17 12.72
CA GLY A 251 -5.49 -0.48 13.99
C GLY A 251 -4.54 0.64 14.40
N VAL A 252 -5.02 1.56 15.23
CA VAL A 252 -4.23 2.67 15.76
C VAL A 252 -3.62 2.23 17.09
N PHE A 253 -2.44 1.61 17.06
CA PHE A 253 -1.82 0.97 18.22
C PHE A 253 -0.57 1.65 18.74
N SER A 254 -0.13 2.78 18.16
CA SER A 254 1.00 3.58 18.62
C SER A 254 0.64 4.65 19.66
N HIS A 255 -0.64 5.04 19.74
CA HIS A 255 -1.12 6.09 20.65
C HIS A 255 -2.60 5.91 20.98
N THR A 256 -3.07 6.64 21.99
CA THR A 256 -4.50 6.74 22.35
C THR A 256 -4.95 8.20 22.35
N GLY A 257 -6.23 8.45 22.52
CA GLY A 257 -6.71 9.80 22.85
C GLY A 257 -6.29 10.22 24.27
N SER A 258 -5.94 11.49 24.48
CA SER A 258 -5.69 12.04 25.82
C SER A 258 -6.92 11.92 26.71
N ASP A 259 -8.10 11.94 26.12
CA ASP A 259 -9.41 11.78 26.77
C ASP A 259 -9.94 10.33 26.71
N SER A 260 -9.06 9.35 26.46
CA SER A 260 -9.42 7.93 26.45
C SER A 260 -9.70 7.36 27.84
N LEU A 261 -10.35 6.22 27.91
CA LEU A 261 -10.51 5.40 29.12
C LEU A 261 -9.16 5.08 29.79
N TYR A 262 -8.11 4.88 28.96
CA TYR A 262 -6.79 4.44 29.39
C TYR A 262 -5.94 5.59 29.94
N PHE A 263 -5.97 6.76 29.30
CA PHE A 263 -5.20 7.94 29.72
C PHE A 263 -6.02 8.90 30.60
N ASN A 264 -7.21 9.29 30.17
CA ASN A 264 -8.23 10.05 30.87
C ASN A 264 -7.79 11.43 31.40
N LYS A 265 -7.06 12.21 30.63
CA LYS A 265 -6.61 13.55 31.01
C LYS A 265 -7.79 14.48 31.36
N GLU A 266 -8.82 14.49 30.54
CA GLU A 266 -10.00 15.34 30.63
C GLU A 266 -11.01 14.85 31.69
N GLY A 267 -10.85 13.64 32.25
CA GLY A 267 -11.73 13.09 33.29
C GLY A 267 -13.08 12.61 32.79
N ARG A 268 -13.21 12.31 31.49
CA ARG A 268 -14.46 11.80 30.89
C ARG A 268 -14.88 10.43 31.42
N TYR A 269 -13.91 9.65 31.91
CA TYR A 269 -14.10 8.30 32.47
C TYR A 269 -13.92 8.28 34.02
N GLY A 270 -14.29 9.36 34.70
CA GLY A 270 -14.21 9.47 36.16
C GLY A 270 -12.79 9.75 36.67
N THR A 271 -12.41 9.14 37.78
CA THR A 271 -11.12 9.40 38.46
C THR A 271 -9.99 8.48 38.00
N GLY A 272 -10.29 7.40 37.26
CA GLY A 272 -9.30 6.44 36.77
C GLY A 272 -8.53 6.95 35.54
N GLY A 273 -7.66 6.09 35.02
CA GLY A 273 -6.80 6.37 33.86
C GLY A 273 -5.40 6.82 34.27
N ALA A 274 -4.43 6.58 33.36
CA ALA A 274 -3.00 6.74 33.62
C ALA A 274 -2.60 8.17 34.04
N TYR A 275 -3.28 9.19 33.50
CA TYR A 275 -2.95 10.59 33.81
C TYR A 275 -3.43 11.02 35.17
N ARG A 276 -4.60 10.55 35.61
CA ARG A 276 -5.27 10.99 36.86
C ARG A 276 -4.95 10.13 38.07
N ASP A 277 -4.57 8.88 37.84
CA ASP A 277 -4.33 7.91 38.91
C ASP A 277 -2.99 7.18 38.66
N GLU A 278 -2.00 7.47 39.50
CA GLU A 278 -0.69 6.83 39.42
C GLU A 278 -0.74 5.33 39.73
N SER A 279 -1.80 4.85 40.40
CA SER A 279 -2.04 3.42 40.63
C SER A 279 -2.84 2.74 39.53
N SER A 280 -3.20 3.47 38.49
CA SER A 280 -3.94 2.92 37.34
C SER A 280 -3.24 1.73 36.72
N PRO A 281 -3.97 0.64 36.36
CA PRO A 281 -3.40 -0.48 35.63
C PRO A 281 -2.84 -0.10 34.27
N TYR A 282 -3.18 1.09 33.76
CA TYR A 282 -2.70 1.64 32.49
C TYR A 282 -1.49 2.56 32.65
N ARG A 283 -1.00 2.78 33.89
CA ARG A 283 0.09 3.74 34.13
C ARG A 283 1.37 3.40 33.38
N SER A 284 1.74 2.13 33.31
CA SER A 284 2.94 1.65 32.62
C SER A 284 2.84 1.70 31.10
N TRP A 285 1.63 1.91 30.58
CA TRP A 285 1.45 2.05 29.13
C TRP A 285 1.98 3.38 28.57
N TYR A 286 2.25 4.36 29.44
CA TYR A 286 2.65 5.71 29.01
C TYR A 286 3.93 6.15 29.72
N ASP A 287 4.73 6.95 29.02
CA ASP A 287 5.95 7.55 29.56
C ASP A 287 5.66 8.97 30.05
N PHE A 288 5.76 9.15 31.38
CA PHE A 288 5.57 10.43 32.05
C PHE A 288 6.92 11.02 32.46
N SER A 289 7.24 12.21 31.96
CA SER A 289 8.48 12.90 32.30
C SER A 289 8.32 14.42 32.15
N SER A 290 8.96 15.17 33.04
CA SER A 290 9.08 16.63 32.91
C SER A 290 9.91 17.08 31.71
N ASN A 291 10.59 16.16 31.03
CA ASN A 291 11.32 16.44 29.81
C ASN A 291 10.40 16.62 28.59
N TYR A 292 9.16 16.14 28.67
CA TYR A 292 8.16 16.34 27.64
C TYR A 292 7.36 17.64 27.90
N ALA A 293 7.10 18.42 26.85
CA ALA A 293 6.40 19.70 26.96
C ALA A 293 5.03 19.61 27.64
N CYS A 294 4.30 18.51 27.42
CA CYS A 294 2.98 18.25 28.04
C CYS A 294 3.05 17.35 29.28
N GLY A 295 4.27 16.99 29.75
CA GLY A 295 4.50 16.11 30.91
C GLY A 295 4.42 14.63 30.63
N TYR A 296 4.22 14.23 29.37
CA TYR A 296 4.18 12.84 28.89
C TYR A 296 4.60 12.77 27.42
N ARG A 297 5.06 11.61 26.99
CA ARG A 297 5.40 11.34 25.61
C ARG A 297 4.13 11.36 24.76
N SER A 298 4.16 12.09 23.65
CA SER A 298 3.02 12.20 22.73
C SER A 298 3.47 12.09 21.28
N TRP A 299 2.63 11.54 20.45
CA TRP A 299 2.89 11.32 19.04
C TRP A 299 3.16 12.66 18.33
N TRP A 300 4.38 12.84 17.83
CA TRP A 300 4.87 14.05 17.16
C TRP A 300 4.62 15.36 17.94
N GLY A 301 4.50 15.28 19.28
CA GLY A 301 4.24 16.42 20.13
C GLY A 301 2.76 16.86 20.21
N PHE A 302 1.85 16.10 19.61
CA PHE A 302 0.41 16.37 19.74
C PHE A 302 -0.08 15.95 21.12
N GLU A 303 -0.37 16.93 21.98
CA GLU A 303 -0.83 16.72 23.36
C GLU A 303 -2.08 15.82 23.45
N THR A 304 -2.93 15.84 22.44
CA THR A 304 -4.15 15.02 22.37
C THR A 304 -3.91 13.55 22.04
N LEU A 305 -2.67 13.16 21.73
CA LEU A 305 -2.29 11.81 21.28
C LEU A 305 -1.13 11.26 22.14
N PRO A 306 -1.36 10.91 23.43
CA PRO A 306 -0.35 10.26 24.25
C PRO A 306 0.09 8.95 23.62
N GLU A 307 1.41 8.83 23.41
CA GLU A 307 2.05 7.67 22.82
C GLU A 307 2.10 6.53 23.84
N VAL A 308 1.87 5.31 23.40
CA VAL A 308 1.95 4.14 24.26
C VAL A 308 3.35 3.52 24.24
N ASN A 309 3.65 2.76 25.25
CA ASN A 309 4.85 1.93 25.34
C ASN A 309 4.53 0.53 24.81
N GLU A 310 4.82 0.30 23.55
CA GLU A 310 4.58 -0.98 22.86
C GLU A 310 5.43 -2.13 23.42
N SER A 311 6.40 -1.84 24.28
CA SER A 311 7.17 -2.87 24.99
C SER A 311 6.51 -3.31 26.31
N ASP A 312 5.46 -2.63 26.78
CA ASP A 312 4.74 -3.03 27.97
C ASP A 312 3.96 -4.33 27.76
N ALA A 313 4.27 -5.34 28.57
CA ALA A 313 3.67 -6.68 28.42
C ALA A 313 2.15 -6.68 28.62
N SER A 314 1.61 -5.79 29.49
CA SER A 314 0.18 -5.69 29.72
C SER A 314 -0.53 -5.03 28.54
N TYR A 315 0.09 -4.03 27.89
CA TYR A 315 -0.41 -3.43 26.68
C TYR A 315 -0.41 -4.43 25.52
N ARG A 316 0.73 -5.13 25.28
CA ARG A 316 0.81 -6.20 24.25
C ARG A 316 -0.25 -7.27 24.45
N ASN A 317 -0.42 -7.74 25.67
CA ASN A 317 -1.48 -8.71 25.98
C ASN A 317 -2.88 -8.15 25.77
N PHE A 318 -3.10 -6.87 26.06
CA PHE A 318 -4.38 -6.21 25.79
C PHE A 318 -4.69 -6.10 24.30
N ILE A 319 -3.69 -5.82 23.46
CA ILE A 319 -3.87 -5.77 21.99
C ILE A 319 -3.93 -7.17 21.38
N CYS A 320 -2.94 -8.03 21.67
CA CYS A 320 -2.69 -9.28 20.95
C CYS A 320 -3.19 -10.53 21.68
N GLY A 321 -3.47 -10.44 22.99
CA GLY A 321 -3.86 -11.59 23.79
C GLY A 321 -5.27 -12.09 23.50
N LYS A 322 -5.57 -13.32 23.94
CA LYS A 322 -6.92 -13.90 23.84
C LYS A 322 -7.94 -13.04 24.59
N GLY A 323 -9.03 -12.65 23.92
CA GLY A 323 -10.02 -11.70 24.42
C GLY A 323 -9.54 -10.24 24.40
N GLY A 324 -8.36 -9.99 23.84
CA GLY A 324 -7.82 -8.64 23.58
C GLY A 324 -8.49 -7.96 22.39
N VAL A 325 -7.91 -6.85 21.94
CA VAL A 325 -8.51 -6.01 20.89
C VAL A 325 -8.64 -6.77 19.57
N ILE A 326 -7.54 -7.36 19.09
CA ILE A 326 -7.51 -8.09 17.82
C ILE A 326 -8.50 -9.27 17.84
N ASP A 327 -8.42 -10.08 18.90
CA ASP A 327 -9.31 -11.24 19.07
C ASP A 327 -10.78 -10.84 19.10
N THR A 328 -11.13 -9.74 19.80
CA THR A 328 -12.50 -9.24 19.89
C THR A 328 -13.07 -8.87 18.53
N TRP A 329 -12.35 -8.06 17.73
CA TRP A 329 -12.88 -7.57 16.47
C TRP A 329 -12.89 -8.61 15.36
N LEU A 330 -11.92 -9.52 15.35
CA LEU A 330 -11.92 -10.65 14.41
C LEU A 330 -13.05 -11.64 14.73
N ASN A 331 -13.35 -11.88 16.02
CA ASN A 331 -14.51 -12.69 16.43
C ASN A 331 -15.86 -12.00 16.09
N LEU A 332 -15.91 -10.67 16.03
CA LEU A 332 -17.08 -9.93 15.55
C LEU A 332 -17.25 -9.98 14.04
N GLY A 333 -16.26 -10.49 13.30
CA GLY A 333 -16.35 -10.74 11.87
C GLY A 333 -15.42 -9.90 10.98
N ALA A 334 -14.57 -9.07 11.55
CA ALA A 334 -13.49 -8.41 10.79
C ALA A 334 -12.57 -9.46 10.15
N SER A 335 -11.96 -9.10 9.03
CA SER A 335 -11.07 -9.98 8.25
C SER A 335 -9.61 -9.52 8.28
N GLY A 336 -9.25 -8.65 9.21
CA GLY A 336 -7.89 -8.16 9.38
C GLY A 336 -7.81 -6.70 9.79
N PHE A 337 -6.58 -6.17 9.74
CA PHE A 337 -6.27 -4.80 10.13
C PHE A 337 -5.34 -4.11 9.14
N ARG A 338 -5.50 -2.81 9.02
CA ARG A 338 -4.46 -1.88 8.53
C ARG A 338 -3.81 -1.24 9.76
N LEU A 339 -2.50 -1.30 9.87
CA LEU A 339 -1.77 -0.65 10.95
C LEU A 339 -1.48 0.80 10.59
N ASP A 340 -2.01 1.71 11.40
CA ASP A 340 -1.73 3.13 11.35
C ASP A 340 -0.26 3.39 11.69
N VAL A 341 0.39 4.28 10.92
CA VAL A 341 1.80 4.66 11.08
C VAL A 341 2.70 3.47 11.48
N ALA A 342 2.76 2.45 10.63
CA ALA A 342 3.51 1.23 10.92
C ALA A 342 4.98 1.48 11.29
N ASP A 343 5.55 2.62 10.85
CA ASP A 343 6.91 3.05 11.19
C ASP A 343 7.09 3.37 12.68
N GLU A 344 6.02 3.69 13.39
CA GLU A 344 6.06 3.97 14.84
C GLU A 344 6.05 2.68 15.69
N LEU A 345 5.60 1.55 15.10
CA LEU A 345 5.49 0.28 15.82
C LEU A 345 6.81 -0.50 15.73
N PRO A 346 7.35 -1.05 16.86
CA PRO A 346 8.48 -1.96 16.81
C PRO A 346 8.19 -3.23 16.01
N ASP A 347 9.21 -3.77 15.31
CA ASP A 347 9.04 -4.96 14.48
C ASP A 347 8.53 -6.17 15.25
N ASP A 348 9.03 -6.39 16.48
CA ASP A 348 8.59 -7.47 17.35
C ASP A 348 7.13 -7.32 17.82
N PHE A 349 6.62 -6.10 17.95
CA PHE A 349 5.20 -5.87 18.23
C PHE A 349 4.34 -6.13 16.98
N ILE A 350 4.81 -5.76 15.79
CA ILE A 350 4.15 -6.13 14.53
C ILE A 350 4.09 -7.65 14.36
N GLU A 351 5.15 -8.38 14.75
CA GLU A 351 5.16 -9.86 14.75
C GLU A 351 4.12 -10.45 15.72
N ASP A 352 3.95 -9.86 16.92
CA ASP A 352 2.90 -10.26 17.87
C ASP A 352 1.50 -10.00 17.29
N ILE A 353 1.29 -8.82 16.67
CA ILE A 353 0.04 -8.47 15.98
C ILE A 353 -0.25 -9.48 14.86
N ARG A 354 0.76 -9.78 14.01
CA ARG A 354 0.61 -10.79 12.96
C ARG A 354 0.17 -12.14 13.52
N THR A 355 0.84 -12.59 14.58
CA THR A 355 0.53 -13.86 15.23
C THR A 355 -0.92 -13.89 15.71
N ALA A 356 -1.38 -12.82 16.37
CA ALA A 356 -2.76 -12.69 16.83
C ALA A 356 -3.77 -12.67 15.65
N VAL A 357 -3.47 -11.94 14.58
CA VAL A 357 -4.32 -11.87 13.38
C VAL A 357 -4.40 -13.22 12.68
N LYS A 358 -3.25 -13.88 12.46
CA LYS A 358 -3.20 -15.17 11.74
C LYS A 358 -3.74 -16.36 12.56
N ALA A 359 -3.87 -16.22 13.87
CA ALA A 359 -4.58 -17.22 14.71
C ALA A 359 -6.06 -17.37 14.33
N HIS A 360 -6.67 -16.35 13.69
CA HIS A 360 -8.04 -16.39 13.15
C HIS A 360 -8.13 -16.93 11.72
N GLY A 361 -7.00 -17.26 11.11
CA GLY A 361 -6.92 -17.90 9.81
C GLY A 361 -5.96 -17.21 8.83
N PRO A 362 -5.46 -17.95 7.83
CA PRO A 362 -4.50 -17.42 6.85
C PRO A 362 -5.08 -16.30 5.97
N GLU A 363 -6.41 -16.28 5.81
CA GLU A 363 -7.15 -15.29 5.04
C GLU A 363 -7.38 -13.96 5.78
N CYS A 364 -6.95 -13.82 7.05
CA CYS A 364 -6.94 -12.54 7.73
C CYS A 364 -5.77 -11.69 7.22
N TYR A 365 -6.06 -10.44 6.84
CA TYR A 365 -5.11 -9.55 6.19
C TYR A 365 -4.49 -8.56 7.17
N LEU A 366 -3.17 -8.38 7.09
CA LEU A 366 -2.42 -7.39 7.87
C LEU A 366 -1.68 -6.44 6.94
N LEU A 367 -2.28 -5.27 6.74
CA LEU A 367 -1.75 -4.18 5.91
C LEU A 367 -1.02 -3.16 6.79
N GLY A 368 0.08 -2.60 6.34
CA GLY A 368 0.77 -1.49 7.03
C GLY A 368 0.73 -0.19 6.24
N GLU A 369 0.71 0.93 6.94
CA GLU A 369 0.97 2.23 6.34
C GLU A 369 2.47 2.49 6.32
N VAL A 370 3.06 2.49 5.12
CA VAL A 370 4.45 2.86 4.86
C VAL A 370 4.48 3.68 3.58
N TRP A 371 5.11 4.86 3.61
CA TRP A 371 5.03 5.83 2.51
C TRP A 371 6.08 5.65 1.42
N GLU A 372 7.18 4.95 1.72
CA GLU A 372 8.29 4.71 0.81
C GLU A 372 8.41 3.22 0.45
N ASP A 373 9.53 2.82 -0.17
CA ASP A 373 9.86 1.42 -0.36
C ASP A 373 10.06 0.74 1.02
N ALA A 374 9.11 -0.14 1.37
CA ALA A 374 9.07 -0.79 2.67
C ALA A 374 10.21 -1.81 2.88
N THR A 375 10.87 -2.25 1.81
CA THR A 375 11.94 -3.25 1.88
C THR A 375 13.28 -2.67 2.36
N THR A 376 13.46 -1.36 2.17
CA THR A 376 14.66 -0.64 2.60
C THR A 376 14.38 0.43 3.65
N LYS A 377 13.16 0.47 4.19
CA LYS A 377 12.75 1.49 5.14
C LYS A 377 13.65 1.52 6.38
N MET A 378 14.08 2.73 6.73
CA MET A 378 14.73 3.04 8.00
C MET A 378 13.77 3.88 8.84
N ALA A 379 13.43 3.43 10.04
CA ALA A 379 12.69 4.20 11.01
C ALA A 379 13.40 4.14 12.36
N TYR A 380 13.56 5.27 13.03
CA TYR A 380 14.25 5.36 14.33
C TYR A 380 15.65 4.72 14.35
N ASN A 381 16.40 4.86 13.24
CA ASN A 381 17.71 4.25 13.00
C ASN A 381 17.72 2.71 12.99
N VAL A 382 16.57 2.07 12.80
CA VAL A 382 16.44 0.62 12.65
C VAL A 382 15.99 0.30 11.24
N ARG A 383 16.66 -0.66 10.58
CA ARG A 383 16.20 -1.25 9.32
C ARG A 383 14.96 -2.09 9.61
N ARG A 384 13.86 -1.75 8.93
CA ARG A 384 12.58 -2.43 9.15
C ARG A 384 12.51 -3.73 8.37
N THR A 385 11.86 -4.74 8.96
CA THR A 385 11.77 -6.10 8.41
C THR A 385 10.35 -6.48 8.00
N TYR A 386 9.53 -5.49 7.64
CA TYR A 386 8.09 -5.59 7.43
C TYR A 386 7.64 -6.76 6.56
N LEU A 387 8.35 -7.02 5.44
CA LEU A 387 7.91 -7.91 4.38
C LEU A 387 8.74 -9.19 4.26
N LEU A 388 9.55 -9.51 5.28
CA LEU A 388 10.38 -10.71 5.25
C LEU A 388 9.64 -12.01 5.63
N GLY A 389 8.36 -11.92 6.00
CA GLY A 389 7.49 -13.07 6.28
C GLY A 389 6.87 -13.12 7.67
N LYS A 390 7.46 -12.41 8.65
CA LYS A 390 6.97 -12.38 10.04
C LYS A 390 6.22 -11.11 10.42
N GLY A 391 6.36 -10.05 9.63
CA GLY A 391 5.71 -8.77 9.85
C GLY A 391 4.37 -8.64 9.11
N LEU A 392 4.29 -7.68 8.20
CA LEU A 392 3.08 -7.37 7.44
C LEU A 392 2.85 -8.35 6.28
N ASP A 393 1.59 -8.50 5.84
CA ASP A 393 1.30 -9.15 4.57
C ASP A 393 1.66 -8.25 3.40
N ALA A 394 1.36 -6.95 3.51
CA ALA A 394 1.66 -5.95 2.49
C ALA A 394 1.59 -4.53 3.09
N VAL A 395 1.86 -3.54 2.26
CA VAL A 395 1.80 -2.13 2.63
C VAL A 395 0.92 -1.33 1.65
N MET A 396 0.49 -0.14 2.08
CA MET A 396 -0.11 0.87 1.22
C MET A 396 0.94 1.36 0.22
N ASN A 397 0.67 1.23 -1.09
CA ASN A 397 1.67 1.39 -2.14
C ASN A 397 1.77 2.85 -2.63
N TYR A 398 2.32 3.71 -1.80
CA TYR A 398 2.60 5.10 -2.16
C TYR A 398 3.57 5.24 -3.36
N PRO A 399 4.60 4.38 -3.51
CA PRO A 399 5.46 4.46 -4.70
C PRO A 399 4.69 4.33 -6.02
N PHE A 400 3.76 3.38 -6.15
CA PHE A 400 2.96 3.24 -7.37
C PHE A 400 1.97 4.39 -7.56
N ARG A 401 1.38 4.91 -6.46
CA ARG A 401 0.55 6.11 -6.52
C ARG A 401 1.34 7.29 -7.09
N ASN A 402 2.53 7.53 -6.57
CA ASN A 402 3.37 8.64 -7.01
C ASN A 402 3.80 8.46 -8.47
N ALA A 403 4.22 7.25 -8.87
CA ALA A 403 4.56 6.93 -10.27
C ALA A 403 3.35 7.14 -11.20
N THR A 404 2.13 6.78 -10.77
CA THR A 404 0.91 7.02 -11.56
C THR A 404 0.61 8.52 -11.68
N LEU A 405 0.72 9.30 -10.61
CA LEU A 405 0.56 10.75 -10.66
C LEU A 405 1.62 11.41 -11.55
N ASP A 406 2.87 10.97 -11.46
CA ASP A 406 3.96 11.47 -12.31
C ASP A 406 3.68 11.13 -13.78
N PHE A 407 3.19 9.93 -14.08
CA PHE A 407 2.75 9.56 -15.42
C PHE A 407 1.67 10.52 -15.93
N ILE A 408 0.61 10.72 -15.18
CA ILE A 408 -0.51 11.58 -15.55
C ILE A 408 -0.06 13.05 -15.76
N ARG A 409 0.89 13.53 -14.97
CA ARG A 409 1.40 14.91 -15.00
C ARG A 409 2.55 15.16 -15.99
N GLY A 410 2.87 14.20 -16.85
CA GLY A 410 3.90 14.36 -17.86
C GLY A 410 5.33 14.10 -17.36
N GLY A 411 5.49 13.39 -16.24
CA GLY A 411 6.79 12.99 -15.71
C GLY A 411 7.62 12.11 -16.65
N ASN A 412 8.90 11.94 -16.35
CA ASN A 412 9.82 11.17 -17.18
C ASN A 412 9.45 9.67 -17.16
N LEU A 413 9.14 9.10 -18.34
CA LEU A 413 8.68 7.72 -18.46
C LEU A 413 9.74 6.69 -18.04
N GLN A 414 11.03 6.95 -18.25
CA GLN A 414 12.10 6.05 -17.81
C GLN A 414 12.20 6.00 -16.29
N THR A 415 12.04 7.13 -15.61
CA THR A 415 12.00 7.19 -14.14
C THR A 415 10.78 6.48 -13.59
N ILE A 416 9.63 6.63 -14.24
CA ILE A 416 8.41 5.91 -13.88
C ILE A 416 8.60 4.40 -14.04
N ALA A 417 9.12 3.97 -15.20
CA ALA A 417 9.44 2.57 -15.47
C ALA A 417 10.41 1.98 -14.42
N GLU A 418 11.46 2.73 -14.09
CA GLU A 418 12.43 2.37 -13.04
C GLU A 418 11.74 2.15 -11.68
N THR A 419 10.85 3.07 -11.28
CA THR A 419 10.11 2.94 -10.01
C THR A 419 9.23 1.69 -10.01
N LEU A 420 8.47 1.45 -11.07
CA LEU A 420 7.58 0.28 -11.17
C LEU A 420 8.38 -1.03 -11.12
N LEU A 421 9.45 -1.14 -11.90
CA LEU A 421 10.29 -2.33 -11.94
C LEU A 421 11.04 -2.56 -10.63
N SER A 422 11.54 -1.50 -9.99
CA SER A 422 12.24 -1.61 -8.71
C SER A 422 11.34 -2.15 -7.60
N ILE A 423 10.10 -1.66 -7.49
CA ILE A 423 9.14 -2.22 -6.52
C ILE A 423 8.84 -3.69 -6.83
N CYS A 424 8.65 -4.04 -8.12
CA CYS A 424 8.45 -5.44 -8.51
C CYS A 424 9.67 -6.33 -8.21
N GLU A 425 10.89 -5.80 -8.30
CA GLU A 425 12.12 -6.51 -7.97
C GLU A 425 12.33 -6.66 -6.46
N HIS A 426 12.07 -5.60 -5.69
CA HIS A 426 12.39 -5.55 -4.27
C HIS A 426 11.42 -6.34 -3.39
N TYR A 427 10.15 -6.37 -3.77
CA TYR A 427 9.09 -6.92 -2.91
C TYR A 427 8.95 -8.44 -3.06
N PRO A 428 8.81 -9.20 -1.96
CA PRO A 428 8.40 -10.60 -2.02
C PRO A 428 7.12 -10.78 -2.82
N ALA A 429 7.07 -11.77 -3.70
CA ALA A 429 5.91 -12.01 -4.55
C ALA A 429 4.57 -12.12 -3.77
N PRO A 430 4.49 -12.78 -2.60
CA PRO A 430 3.26 -12.76 -1.80
C PRO A 430 2.80 -11.35 -1.42
N ALA A 431 3.72 -10.48 -0.99
CA ALA A 431 3.43 -9.10 -0.62
C ALA A 431 3.09 -8.26 -1.85
N LEU A 432 3.87 -8.38 -2.94
CA LEU A 432 3.68 -7.63 -4.19
C LEU A 432 2.25 -7.77 -4.74
N HIS A 433 1.71 -9.00 -4.73
CA HIS A 433 0.38 -9.29 -5.26
C HIS A 433 -0.77 -8.88 -4.33
N THR A 434 -0.47 -8.46 -3.11
CA THR A 434 -1.45 -7.99 -2.12
C THR A 434 -1.22 -6.56 -1.65
N LEU A 435 -0.27 -5.82 -2.27
CA LEU A 435 -0.09 -4.38 -2.03
C LEU A 435 -1.38 -3.62 -2.28
N MET A 436 -1.72 -2.68 -1.42
CA MET A 436 -2.86 -1.80 -1.63
C MET A 436 -2.46 -0.64 -2.56
N ASN A 437 -2.83 -0.72 -3.83
CA ASN A 437 -2.63 0.34 -4.82
C ASN A 437 -3.79 1.34 -4.78
N PHE A 438 -3.53 2.63 -4.74
CA PHE A 438 -4.57 3.65 -4.61
C PHE A 438 -4.19 4.96 -5.29
N MET A 439 -5.17 5.80 -5.59
CA MET A 439 -4.95 7.16 -6.09
C MET A 439 -5.13 8.21 -5.00
N SER A 440 -6.07 7.99 -4.09
CA SER A 440 -6.31 8.85 -2.94
C SER A 440 -6.69 8.05 -1.69
N THR A 441 -6.52 8.70 -0.53
CA THR A 441 -6.91 8.21 0.78
C THR A 441 -7.43 9.38 1.62
N HIS A 442 -7.78 9.11 2.86
CA HIS A 442 -8.16 10.14 3.83
C HIS A 442 -7.01 11.09 4.24
N ASP A 443 -5.74 10.76 3.89
CA ASP A 443 -4.54 11.56 4.18
C ASP A 443 -4.00 12.33 2.97
N THR A 444 -4.52 12.05 1.79
CA THR A 444 -4.08 12.70 0.56
C THR A 444 -5.20 13.55 -0.05
N GLU A 445 -4.85 14.43 -0.95
CA GLU A 445 -5.83 15.09 -1.82
C GLU A 445 -6.63 14.03 -2.58
N ARG A 446 -7.90 14.31 -2.87
CA ARG A 446 -8.70 13.43 -3.74
C ARG A 446 -8.06 13.31 -5.11
N ALA A 447 -8.18 12.14 -5.72
CA ALA A 447 -7.51 11.81 -6.98
C ALA A 447 -7.78 12.85 -8.07
N LEU A 448 -9.03 13.25 -8.26
CA LEU A 448 -9.39 14.27 -9.26
C LEU A 448 -8.70 15.61 -9.00
N THR A 449 -8.68 16.09 -7.76
CA THR A 449 -8.01 17.34 -7.38
C THR A 449 -6.50 17.24 -7.56
N ALA A 450 -5.91 16.13 -7.13
CA ALA A 450 -4.48 15.87 -7.30
C ALA A 450 -4.06 15.82 -8.78
N ILE A 451 -4.92 15.32 -9.66
CA ILE A 451 -4.66 15.22 -11.11
C ILE A 451 -4.80 16.58 -11.81
N ALA A 452 -5.84 17.33 -11.50
CA ALA A 452 -6.31 18.41 -12.36
C ALA A 452 -6.13 19.82 -11.80
N ASP A 453 -5.77 20.00 -10.53
CA ASP A 453 -5.60 21.32 -9.93
C ASP A 453 -4.15 21.62 -9.49
N GLU A 454 -3.94 22.84 -9.01
CA GLU A 454 -2.68 23.25 -8.41
C GLU A 454 -2.41 22.48 -7.11
N SER A 455 -1.13 22.27 -6.82
CA SER A 455 -0.73 21.64 -5.56
C SER A 455 -1.13 22.50 -4.36
N SER A 456 -1.61 21.87 -3.30
CA SER A 456 -1.84 22.50 -2.00
C SER A 456 -0.55 22.72 -1.17
N ASN A 457 0.61 22.30 -1.66
CA ASN A 457 1.87 22.44 -0.94
C ASN A 457 2.16 23.91 -0.57
N GLY A 458 2.33 24.17 0.74
CA GLY A 458 2.54 25.53 1.26
C GLY A 458 1.30 26.42 1.30
N ARG A 459 0.12 25.88 0.97
CA ARG A 459 -1.17 26.57 1.04
C ARG A 459 -1.89 26.22 2.34
N ASP A 460 -2.53 27.23 2.96
CA ASP A 460 -3.33 27.05 4.17
C ASP A 460 -4.73 26.49 3.89
N ARG A 461 -5.48 26.21 4.96
CA ARG A 461 -6.86 25.69 4.86
C ARG A 461 -7.85 26.71 4.26
N TYR A 462 -7.57 28.02 4.41
CA TYR A 462 -8.42 29.06 3.80
C TYR A 462 -8.30 29.07 2.29
N TRP A 463 -7.09 28.90 1.76
CA TRP A 463 -6.89 28.77 0.33
C TRP A 463 -7.55 27.50 -0.25
N GLN A 464 -7.58 26.41 0.51
CA GLN A 464 -8.14 25.13 0.09
C GLN A 464 -9.68 25.12 0.14
N SER A 465 -10.29 25.88 1.08
CA SER A 465 -11.75 25.91 1.31
C SER A 465 -12.49 26.49 0.10
N GLY A 466 -13.63 25.87 -0.25
CA GLY A 466 -14.49 26.29 -1.35
C GLY A 466 -13.87 26.19 -2.74
N ARG A 467 -12.64 25.68 -2.85
CA ARG A 467 -11.94 25.61 -4.12
C ARG A 467 -12.41 24.41 -4.93
N THR A 468 -12.87 24.65 -6.15
CA THR A 468 -13.31 23.66 -7.11
C THR A 468 -12.65 23.88 -8.46
N LEU A 469 -12.54 22.82 -9.25
CA LEU A 469 -12.01 22.87 -10.61
C LEU A 469 -12.92 23.71 -11.53
N SER A 470 -12.32 24.44 -12.49
CA SER A 470 -13.07 24.99 -13.61
C SER A 470 -13.70 23.86 -14.44
N PRO A 471 -14.80 24.13 -15.19
CA PRO A 471 -15.41 23.10 -16.03
C PRO A 471 -14.40 22.40 -16.97
N GLU A 472 -13.50 23.13 -17.58
CA GLU A 472 -12.49 22.60 -18.51
C GLU A 472 -11.49 21.69 -17.80
N ARG A 473 -11.03 22.11 -16.62
CA ARG A 473 -10.13 21.29 -15.78
C ARG A 473 -10.83 20.05 -15.23
N TYR A 474 -12.11 20.18 -14.89
CA TYR A 474 -12.90 19.04 -14.46
C TYR A 474 -13.04 17.98 -15.56
N GLU A 475 -13.38 18.40 -16.80
CA GLU A 475 -13.48 17.50 -17.95
C GLU A 475 -12.15 16.79 -18.26
N TYR A 476 -11.06 17.55 -18.29
CA TYR A 476 -9.70 16.97 -18.42
C TYR A 476 -9.39 16.00 -17.26
N GLY A 477 -9.66 16.42 -16.03
CA GLY A 477 -9.41 15.61 -14.84
C GLY A 477 -10.16 14.29 -14.83
N VAL A 478 -11.44 14.27 -15.28
CA VAL A 478 -12.24 13.05 -15.39
C VAL A 478 -11.64 12.07 -16.41
N GLN A 479 -11.13 12.55 -17.54
CA GLN A 479 -10.44 11.69 -18.50
C GLN A 479 -9.16 11.11 -17.93
N MET A 480 -8.31 11.95 -17.33
CA MET A 480 -7.06 11.53 -16.74
C MET A 480 -7.27 10.62 -15.51
N LEU A 481 -8.36 10.80 -14.77
CA LEU A 481 -8.73 9.92 -13.66
C LEU A 481 -9.05 8.50 -14.13
N LYS A 482 -9.71 8.34 -15.27
CA LYS A 482 -9.91 7.01 -15.89
C LYS A 482 -8.59 6.35 -16.25
N LEU A 483 -7.67 7.12 -16.85
CA LEU A 483 -6.34 6.63 -17.22
C LEU A 483 -5.52 6.26 -15.97
N ALA A 484 -5.57 7.06 -14.91
CA ALA A 484 -4.91 6.78 -13.64
C ALA A 484 -5.44 5.51 -12.98
N TYR A 485 -6.76 5.31 -12.98
CA TYR A 485 -7.34 4.07 -12.45
C TYR A 485 -7.08 2.86 -13.34
N ALA A 486 -7.02 3.01 -14.67
CA ALA A 486 -6.59 1.92 -15.54
C ALA A 486 -5.17 1.43 -15.17
N MET A 487 -4.23 2.34 -14.94
CA MET A 487 -2.90 2.00 -14.44
C MET A 487 -2.97 1.34 -13.06
N THR A 488 -3.67 1.95 -12.10
CA THR A 488 -3.79 1.44 -10.71
C THR A 488 -4.38 0.03 -10.67
N PHE A 489 -5.37 -0.28 -11.53
CA PHE A 489 -6.04 -1.59 -11.59
C PHE A 489 -5.23 -2.68 -12.29
N THR A 490 -4.27 -2.31 -13.12
CA THR A 490 -3.51 -3.27 -13.93
C THR A 490 -2.08 -3.52 -13.45
N LEU A 491 -1.54 -2.64 -12.60
CA LEU A 491 -0.27 -2.88 -11.89
C LEU A 491 -0.38 -4.06 -10.90
N PRO A 492 0.75 -4.71 -10.53
CA PRO A 492 0.77 -5.72 -9.47
C PRO A 492 0.21 -5.17 -8.15
N GLY A 493 -0.58 -6.00 -7.44
CA GLY A 493 -1.26 -5.61 -6.21
C GLY A 493 -2.78 -5.54 -6.35
N VAL A 494 -3.44 -4.96 -5.36
CA VAL A 494 -4.90 -4.86 -5.25
C VAL A 494 -5.30 -3.39 -5.30
N PRO A 495 -6.05 -2.95 -6.32
CA PRO A 495 -6.49 -1.57 -6.41
C PRO A 495 -7.46 -1.22 -5.29
N SER A 496 -7.35 -0.01 -4.78
CA SER A 496 -8.23 0.58 -3.78
C SER A 496 -8.88 1.84 -4.32
N ILE A 497 -10.19 1.92 -4.16
CA ILE A 497 -10.99 3.10 -4.45
C ILE A 497 -11.27 3.80 -3.12
N TYR A 498 -10.90 5.07 -2.99
CA TYR A 498 -11.34 5.89 -1.88
C TYR A 498 -12.76 6.38 -2.14
N TYR A 499 -13.67 6.24 -1.16
CA TYR A 499 -15.08 6.57 -1.34
C TYR A 499 -15.28 7.94 -2.02
N GLY A 500 -16.08 7.98 -3.05
CA GLY A 500 -16.38 9.17 -3.83
C GLY A 500 -15.48 9.42 -5.04
N ASP A 501 -14.34 8.72 -5.19
CA ASP A 501 -13.52 8.84 -6.40
C ASP A 501 -14.27 8.30 -7.63
N GLU A 502 -15.12 7.30 -7.46
CA GLU A 502 -15.96 6.71 -8.52
C GLU A 502 -17.06 7.66 -9.05
N ILE A 503 -17.31 8.74 -8.33
CA ILE A 503 -18.19 9.85 -8.75
C ILE A 503 -17.43 11.17 -8.90
N ALA A 504 -16.11 11.09 -9.06
CA ALA A 504 -15.21 12.22 -9.28
C ALA A 504 -15.33 13.34 -8.23
N MET A 505 -15.50 13.00 -6.95
CA MET A 505 -15.50 13.98 -5.86
C MET A 505 -14.18 14.74 -5.82
N GLN A 506 -14.26 16.04 -5.53
CA GLN A 506 -13.13 16.94 -5.35
C GLN A 506 -12.85 17.16 -3.87
N GLY A 507 -11.64 17.55 -3.55
CA GLY A 507 -11.23 17.94 -2.20
C GLY A 507 -9.72 17.95 -2.06
N TYR A 508 -9.22 18.99 -1.45
CA TYR A 508 -7.82 19.09 -1.02
C TYR A 508 -7.55 18.20 0.20
N ARG A 509 -6.47 18.45 0.92
CA ARG A 509 -6.08 17.67 2.11
C ARG A 509 -7.11 17.79 3.24
N ASP A 510 -6.95 16.97 4.27
CA ASP A 510 -7.75 17.04 5.50
C ASP A 510 -8.04 18.49 5.94
N PRO A 511 -9.33 18.85 6.15
CA PRO A 511 -10.51 18.00 6.16
C PRO A 511 -11.28 17.93 4.82
N PHE A 512 -10.84 18.62 3.77
CA PHE A 512 -11.59 18.82 2.52
C PHE A 512 -11.73 17.54 1.67
N ASN A 513 -10.76 16.61 1.77
CA ASN A 513 -10.85 15.28 1.16
C ASN A 513 -11.87 14.36 1.85
N ARG A 514 -12.41 14.75 3.01
CA ARG A 514 -13.34 13.99 3.85
C ARG A 514 -14.77 14.53 3.80
N GLY A 515 -15.18 15.07 2.64
CA GLY A 515 -16.57 15.46 2.39
C GLY A 515 -17.53 14.25 2.47
N TYR A 516 -18.82 14.49 2.78
CA TYR A 516 -19.84 13.45 2.76
C TYR A 516 -20.04 12.96 1.31
N PHE A 517 -20.24 11.65 1.13
CA PHE A 517 -20.47 11.07 -0.19
C PHE A 517 -21.71 11.68 -0.83
N ASP A 518 -21.58 12.21 -2.03
CA ASP A 518 -22.69 12.81 -2.76
C ASP A 518 -23.53 11.74 -3.47
N TRP A 519 -24.53 11.20 -2.75
CA TRP A 519 -25.43 10.17 -3.27
C TRP A 519 -26.39 10.69 -4.33
N ASP A 520 -26.50 12.00 -4.49
CA ASP A 520 -27.33 12.67 -5.51
C ASP A 520 -26.51 13.04 -6.76
N SER A 521 -25.23 12.71 -6.79
CA SER A 521 -24.32 12.99 -7.92
C SER A 521 -24.83 12.37 -9.22
N THR A 522 -24.80 13.15 -10.27
CA THR A 522 -25.10 12.74 -11.66
C THR A 522 -23.85 12.34 -12.43
N GLU A 523 -22.68 12.34 -11.80
CA GLU A 523 -21.43 11.92 -12.45
C GLU A 523 -21.39 10.40 -12.59
N GLU A 524 -21.50 9.92 -13.82
CA GLU A 524 -21.64 8.50 -14.15
C GLU A 524 -20.47 7.97 -15.03
N ARG A 525 -19.44 8.76 -15.29
CA ARG A 525 -18.40 8.43 -16.29
C ARG A 525 -17.27 7.57 -15.75
N ILE A 526 -17.02 7.61 -14.43
CA ILE A 526 -15.92 6.87 -13.80
C ILE A 526 -16.37 5.49 -13.36
N ARG A 527 -17.49 5.40 -12.66
CA ARG A 527 -18.01 4.15 -12.07
C ARG A 527 -18.09 2.97 -13.06
N PRO A 528 -18.59 3.13 -14.31
CA PRO A 528 -18.62 2.03 -15.27
C PRO A 528 -17.22 1.53 -15.65
N VAL A 529 -16.24 2.43 -15.76
CA VAL A 529 -14.85 2.08 -16.07
C VAL A 529 -14.25 1.25 -14.94
N LEU A 530 -14.44 1.68 -13.69
CA LEU A 530 -13.96 0.93 -12.52
C LEU A 530 -14.60 -0.46 -12.43
N ALA A 531 -15.90 -0.56 -12.67
CA ALA A 531 -16.61 -1.84 -12.68
C ALA A 531 -16.10 -2.78 -13.79
N GLN A 532 -15.82 -2.26 -14.99
CA GLN A 532 -15.23 -3.04 -16.09
C GLN A 532 -13.81 -3.52 -15.73
N LEU A 533 -12.98 -2.64 -15.18
CA LEU A 533 -11.63 -3.00 -14.72
C LEU A 533 -11.68 -4.04 -13.59
N ALA A 534 -12.62 -3.91 -12.66
CA ALA A 534 -12.83 -4.89 -11.60
C ALA A 534 -13.27 -6.27 -12.15
N GLN A 535 -14.14 -6.27 -13.16
CA GLN A 535 -14.57 -7.50 -13.83
C GLN A 535 -13.40 -8.15 -14.57
N LEU A 536 -12.61 -7.37 -15.31
CA LEU A 536 -11.42 -7.85 -15.99
C LEU A 536 -10.44 -8.54 -15.03
N ARG A 537 -10.22 -7.98 -13.83
CA ARG A 537 -9.35 -8.58 -12.82
C ARG A 537 -9.85 -9.94 -12.31
N LYS A 538 -11.17 -10.14 -12.27
CA LYS A 538 -11.77 -11.43 -11.89
C LYS A 538 -11.67 -12.48 -13.00
N GLU A 539 -11.70 -12.05 -14.26
CA GLU A 539 -11.74 -12.93 -15.43
C GLU A 539 -10.36 -13.28 -15.96
N CYS A 540 -9.33 -12.45 -15.71
CA CYS A 540 -7.98 -12.63 -16.22
C CYS A 540 -6.99 -12.95 -15.09
N ASP A 541 -6.41 -14.15 -15.11
CA ASP A 541 -5.48 -14.62 -14.08
C ASP A 541 -4.14 -13.86 -14.08
N ALA A 542 -3.85 -13.13 -15.15
CA ALA A 542 -2.68 -12.25 -15.18
C ALA A 542 -2.73 -11.16 -14.11
N PHE A 543 -3.91 -10.73 -13.66
CA PHE A 543 -4.07 -9.75 -12.58
C PHE A 543 -4.15 -10.36 -11.18
N TYR A 544 -4.11 -11.67 -11.07
CA TYR A 544 -4.09 -12.38 -9.80
C TYR A 544 -2.67 -12.40 -9.20
N ASP A 545 -1.75 -13.09 -9.86
CA ASP A 545 -0.35 -13.23 -9.45
C ASP A 545 0.62 -13.24 -10.66
N GLY A 546 0.21 -12.67 -11.79
CA GLY A 546 1.01 -12.63 -13.01
C GLY A 546 2.27 -11.77 -12.85
N THR A 547 3.30 -12.09 -13.63
CA THR A 547 4.52 -11.30 -13.73
C THR A 547 4.26 -9.93 -14.36
N PHE A 548 5.21 -9.02 -14.24
CA PHE A 548 5.14 -7.66 -14.77
C PHE A 548 6.36 -7.40 -15.65
N GLU A 549 6.13 -6.89 -16.85
CA GLU A 549 7.18 -6.56 -17.81
C GLU A 549 6.83 -5.25 -18.53
N ILE A 550 7.79 -4.33 -18.64
CA ILE A 550 7.63 -3.11 -19.44
C ILE A 550 8.10 -3.39 -20.87
N LEU A 551 7.21 -3.14 -21.83
CA LEU A 551 7.46 -3.31 -23.27
C LEU A 551 7.89 -2.00 -23.93
N GLY A 552 7.42 -0.85 -23.42
CA GLY A 552 7.78 0.47 -23.92
C GLY A 552 7.43 1.58 -22.94
N ALA A 553 8.28 2.60 -22.88
CA ALA A 553 8.10 3.77 -22.02
C ALA A 553 8.66 5.00 -22.74
N GLU A 554 7.99 5.45 -23.81
CA GLU A 554 8.42 6.56 -24.66
C GLU A 554 7.22 7.21 -25.37
N ASN A 555 7.42 8.40 -25.92
CA ASN A 555 6.42 9.11 -26.73
C ASN A 555 5.05 9.27 -26.03
N ASP A 556 5.06 9.59 -24.74
CA ASP A 556 3.86 9.72 -23.88
C ASP A 556 3.03 8.42 -23.75
N VAL A 557 3.63 7.28 -24.06
CA VAL A 557 3.04 5.95 -23.91
C VAL A 557 3.80 5.15 -22.88
N LEU A 558 3.05 4.52 -21.98
CA LEU A 558 3.55 3.45 -21.14
C LEU A 558 2.87 2.14 -21.56
N HIS A 559 3.66 1.21 -22.09
CA HIS A 559 3.22 -0.10 -22.56
C HIS A 559 3.87 -1.19 -21.71
N TYR A 560 3.05 -2.04 -21.09
CA TYR A 560 3.52 -3.13 -20.27
C TYR A 560 2.63 -4.36 -20.36
N ARG A 561 3.16 -5.48 -19.89
CA ARG A 561 2.53 -6.79 -19.94
C ARG A 561 2.39 -7.39 -18.56
N ARG A 562 1.29 -8.09 -18.32
CA ARG A 562 1.06 -8.98 -17.19
C ARG A 562 0.92 -10.40 -17.74
N VAL A 563 1.76 -11.33 -17.26
CA VAL A 563 1.73 -12.73 -17.72
C VAL A 563 1.25 -13.62 -16.59
N GLY A 564 0.03 -14.13 -16.74
CA GLY A 564 -0.56 -15.12 -15.86
C GLY A 564 -0.24 -16.56 -16.30
N ARG A 565 -0.86 -17.51 -15.65
CA ARG A 565 -0.67 -18.95 -15.97
C ARG A 565 -1.37 -19.36 -17.25
N THR A 566 -2.55 -18.80 -17.50
CA THR A 566 -3.40 -19.15 -18.64
C THR A 566 -3.61 -17.98 -19.59
N GLN A 567 -3.47 -16.75 -19.11
CA GLN A 567 -3.75 -15.54 -19.87
C GLN A 567 -2.63 -14.52 -19.72
N THR A 568 -2.40 -13.78 -20.79
CA THR A 568 -1.49 -12.63 -20.82
C THR A 568 -2.28 -11.39 -21.18
N ALA A 569 -2.05 -10.31 -20.45
CA ALA A 569 -2.64 -9.00 -20.72
C ALA A 569 -1.54 -8.01 -21.14
N GLU A 570 -1.75 -7.30 -22.25
CA GLU A 570 -0.96 -6.13 -22.62
C GLU A 570 -1.78 -4.86 -22.41
N ILE A 571 -1.17 -3.91 -21.72
CA ILE A 571 -1.78 -2.66 -21.29
C ILE A 571 -1.01 -1.50 -21.92
N ILE A 572 -1.72 -0.67 -22.66
CA ILE A 572 -1.17 0.51 -23.34
C ILE A 572 -1.88 1.74 -22.77
N LEU A 573 -1.11 2.62 -22.13
CA LEU A 573 -1.58 3.87 -21.55
C LEU A 573 -1.05 5.03 -22.38
N ASN A 574 -1.95 5.85 -22.93
CA ASN A 574 -1.63 7.02 -23.74
C ASN A 574 -2.04 8.30 -23.00
N ARG A 575 -1.06 9.08 -22.53
CA ARG A 575 -1.31 10.37 -21.89
C ARG A 575 -1.25 11.55 -22.86
N SER A 576 -0.95 11.32 -24.16
CA SER A 576 -0.88 12.36 -25.18
C SER A 576 -2.26 12.82 -25.66
N GLU A 577 -2.29 13.95 -26.36
CA GLU A 577 -3.49 14.49 -27.02
C GLU A 577 -3.76 13.87 -28.40
N HIS A 578 -3.02 12.83 -28.78
CA HIS A 578 -3.08 12.23 -30.11
C HIS A 578 -3.58 10.79 -30.07
N LEU A 579 -4.33 10.38 -31.10
CA LEU A 579 -4.58 8.98 -31.37
C LEU A 579 -3.27 8.30 -31.76
N LEU A 580 -2.94 7.22 -31.09
CA LEU A 580 -1.71 6.46 -31.35
C LEU A 580 -2.03 5.04 -31.80
N SER A 581 -1.13 4.48 -32.60
CA SER A 581 -1.16 3.07 -32.99
C SER A 581 0.09 2.39 -32.45
N VAL A 582 -0.10 1.39 -31.61
CA VAL A 582 0.96 0.68 -30.89
C VAL A 582 0.85 -0.81 -31.22
N GLU A 583 1.97 -1.47 -31.46
CA GLU A 583 1.98 -2.92 -31.68
C GLU A 583 1.79 -3.65 -30.35
N ALA A 584 0.77 -4.53 -30.28
CA ALA A 584 0.49 -5.40 -29.15
C ALA A 584 0.08 -6.79 -29.66
N PHE A 585 0.65 -7.84 -29.10
CA PHE A 585 0.47 -9.23 -29.57
C PHE A 585 0.69 -9.39 -31.10
N GLY A 586 1.64 -8.63 -31.69
CA GLY A 586 1.92 -8.65 -33.14
C GLY A 586 0.83 -8.00 -34.00
N LYS A 587 -0.10 -7.24 -33.40
CA LYS A 587 -1.18 -6.51 -34.08
C LYS A 587 -1.12 -5.03 -33.75
N GLN A 588 -1.60 -4.17 -34.65
CA GLN A 588 -1.73 -2.74 -34.35
C GLN A 588 -2.98 -2.49 -33.52
N ALA A 589 -2.78 -1.88 -32.36
CA ALA A 589 -3.84 -1.45 -31.45
C ALA A 589 -3.94 0.08 -31.45
N GLU A 590 -5.14 0.60 -31.65
CA GLU A 590 -5.41 2.04 -31.53
C GLU A 590 -5.65 2.41 -30.06
N VAL A 591 -5.04 3.51 -29.63
CA VAL A 591 -5.19 4.04 -28.26
C VAL A 591 -5.57 5.52 -28.34
N ASN A 592 -6.76 5.82 -27.89
CA ASN A 592 -7.31 7.18 -27.91
C ASN A 592 -6.46 8.19 -27.13
N PRO A 593 -6.53 9.49 -27.43
CA PRO A 593 -5.96 10.55 -26.59
C PRO A 593 -6.43 10.42 -25.13
N HIS A 594 -5.50 10.61 -24.20
CA HIS A 594 -5.77 10.50 -22.75
C HIS A 594 -6.52 9.21 -22.39
N GLY A 595 -6.20 8.11 -23.07
CA GLY A 595 -6.92 6.85 -22.98
C GLY A 595 -6.03 5.65 -22.76
N PHE A 596 -6.65 4.50 -22.72
CA PHE A 596 -5.96 3.23 -22.58
C PHE A 596 -6.60 2.13 -23.42
N THR A 597 -5.82 1.11 -23.73
CA THR A 597 -6.27 -0.14 -24.35
C THR A 597 -5.70 -1.30 -23.56
N ILE A 598 -6.53 -2.29 -23.26
CA ILE A 598 -6.12 -3.53 -22.59
C ILE A 598 -6.53 -4.69 -23.50
N LEU A 599 -5.56 -5.47 -23.91
CA LEU A 599 -5.74 -6.67 -24.71
C LEU A 599 -5.39 -7.89 -23.88
N VAL A 600 -6.16 -8.96 -24.03
CA VAL A 600 -5.93 -10.22 -23.32
C VAL A 600 -5.91 -11.34 -24.35
N GLU A 601 -4.87 -12.17 -24.31
CA GLU A 601 -4.75 -13.39 -25.11
C GLU A 601 -4.38 -14.57 -24.18
N ASP A 602 -4.61 -15.80 -24.66
CA ASP A 602 -4.17 -16.98 -23.93
C ASP A 602 -2.64 -17.03 -23.88
N THR A 603 -2.08 -17.34 -22.72
CA THR A 603 -0.63 -17.51 -22.58
C THR A 603 -0.18 -18.71 -23.41
N PRO A 604 0.77 -18.56 -24.33
CA PRO A 604 1.29 -19.70 -25.09
C PRO A 604 1.77 -20.80 -24.14
N VAL A 605 1.27 -22.00 -24.31
CA VAL A 605 1.76 -23.17 -23.54
C VAL A 605 3.22 -23.37 -23.96
N SER A 606 4.15 -22.99 -23.05
CA SER A 606 5.55 -23.35 -23.28
C SER A 606 5.66 -24.88 -23.18
N ASP A 607 6.27 -25.54 -24.14
CA ASP A 607 6.56 -26.97 -24.16
C ASP A 607 7.52 -27.44 -23.03
N ALA A 608 7.59 -26.71 -21.94
CA ALA A 608 8.42 -26.98 -20.75
C ALA A 608 7.82 -28.03 -19.80
N SER A 609 6.74 -28.73 -20.17
CA SER A 609 6.15 -29.81 -19.38
C SER A 609 6.65 -31.23 -19.74
N ALA A 610 7.88 -31.35 -20.25
CA ALA A 610 8.53 -32.66 -20.50
C ALA A 610 9.45 -33.13 -19.34
N GLU A 611 9.34 -32.55 -18.14
CA GLU A 611 9.93 -33.19 -16.95
C GLU A 611 8.85 -33.94 -16.17
N LYS A 612 8.77 -35.24 -16.43
CA LYS A 612 7.97 -36.20 -15.62
C LYS A 612 8.40 -36.11 -14.15
N PRO A 613 7.48 -36.16 -13.19
CA PRO A 613 7.85 -36.30 -11.80
C PRO A 613 8.56 -37.62 -11.61
N LEU A 614 9.81 -37.58 -11.15
CA LEU A 614 10.48 -38.74 -10.59
C LEU A 614 9.69 -39.22 -9.37
N GLN A 615 9.03 -40.36 -9.54
CA GLN A 615 8.55 -41.20 -8.44
C GLN A 615 9.80 -41.71 -7.69
N GLN A 616 10.00 -41.31 -6.47
CA GLN A 616 10.30 -42.05 -5.24
C GLN A 616 10.77 -41.15 -4.15
#